data_6c75df301fc4627fd713cae2fee2d7c3
#
_entry.id   6c75df301fc4627fd713cae2fee2d7c3
#
_cell.length_a   1.000
_cell.length_b   1.000
_cell.length_c   1.000
_cell.angle_alpha   90.00
_cell.angle_beta   90.00
_cell.angle_gamma   90.00
#
_symmetry.space_group_name_H-M   'P 1'
#
loop_
_entity.id
_entity.type
_entity.pdbx_description
1 polymer ?
#
loop_
_entity_poly.entity_id
_entity_poly.type
_entity_poly.pdbx_seq_one_letter_code
_entity_poly.pdbx_strand_id
1 'polypeptide(L)'
;MANNSSLTDNFVKALSYYLALSGKSKKEVADGIGIPPTTFSSWSNGKHLPDMDRLQNLATYLGAPVSEFFDFTANTSTPDPLLTELTDIFSELSTEDKLLVRDVALRIYTLQHTEE
;
A
#
# COMPACT_ATOMS: atom_id res chain seq x y z
N MET A 1 -2.17 24.40 1.91
CA MET A 1 -2.22 24.09 1.40
C MET A 1 -3.02 23.32 0.65
N ALA A 2 -3.07 22.94 -0.06
CA ALA A 2 -3.84 22.27 -0.97
C ALA A 2 -4.40 21.01 -0.42
N ASN A 3 -5.43 21.12 0.29
CA ASN A 3 -6.03 19.96 0.88
C ASN A 3 -6.52 18.98 -0.13
N ASN A 4 -7.03 19.47 -1.25
CA ASN A 4 -7.52 18.58 -2.28
C ASN A 4 -6.39 17.74 -2.84
N SER A 5 -5.22 18.36 -2.98
CA SER A 5 -4.06 17.63 -3.46
C SER A 5 -3.68 16.53 -2.50
N SER A 6 -3.76 16.80 -1.21
CA SER A 6 -3.41 15.79 -0.22
C SER A 6 -4.32 14.58 -0.30
N LEU A 7 -5.62 14.81 -0.45
CA LEU A 7 -6.55 13.71 -0.55
C LEU A 7 -6.31 12.90 -1.82
N THR A 8 -6.12 13.60 -2.93
CA THR A 8 -5.85 12.92 -4.19
C THR A 8 -4.54 12.15 -4.11
N ASP A 9 -3.51 12.76 -3.52
CA ASP A 9 -2.23 12.10 -3.38
C ASP A 9 -2.35 10.84 -2.55
N ASN A 10 -3.09 10.89 -1.45
CA ASN A 10 -3.27 9.71 -0.62
C ASN A 10 -3.96 8.60 -1.40
N PHE A 11 -4.99 8.94 -2.13
CA PHE A 11 -5.69 7.96 -2.92
C PHE A 11 -4.77 7.32 -3.96
N VAL A 12 -4.02 8.13 -4.69
CA VAL A 12 -3.15 7.61 -5.75
C VAL A 12 -2.07 6.72 -5.15
N LYS A 13 -1.49 7.15 -4.04
CA LYS A 13 -0.45 6.35 -3.40
C LYS A 13 -0.99 5.02 -2.89
N ALA A 14 -2.15 5.05 -2.25
CA ALA A 14 -2.75 3.82 -1.74
C ALA A 14 -3.12 2.89 -2.89
N LEU A 15 -3.67 3.43 -3.95
CA LEU A 15 -4.04 2.63 -5.10
C LEU A 15 -2.81 1.95 -5.71
N SER A 16 -1.74 2.71 -5.90
CA SER A 16 -0.51 2.14 -6.44
C SER A 16 0.04 1.04 -5.54
N TYR A 17 0.03 1.30 -4.24
CA TYR A 17 0.57 0.36 -3.28
C TYR A 17 -0.21 -0.96 -3.29
N TYR A 18 -1.53 -0.88 -3.18
CA TYR A 18 -2.32 -2.10 -3.12
C TYR A 18 -2.43 -2.80 -4.46
N LEU A 19 -2.36 -2.04 -5.54
CA LEU A 19 -2.33 -2.66 -6.86
C LEU A 19 -1.06 -3.48 -7.01
N ALA A 20 0.07 -2.93 -6.59
CA ALA A 20 1.33 -3.66 -6.66
C ALA A 20 1.30 -4.90 -5.78
N LEU A 21 0.71 -4.80 -4.60
CA LEU A 21 0.61 -5.95 -3.71
C LEU A 21 -0.25 -7.05 -4.31
N SER A 22 -1.28 -6.68 -5.06
CA SER A 22 -2.20 -7.66 -5.60
C SER A 22 -1.59 -8.46 -6.74
N GLY A 23 -0.60 -7.92 -7.39
CA GLY A 23 0.00 -8.58 -8.54
C GLY A 23 -0.88 -8.54 -9.78
N LYS A 24 -1.96 -7.77 -9.75
CA LYS A 24 -2.87 -7.69 -10.88
C LYS A 24 -2.61 -6.45 -11.70
N SER A 25 -2.97 -6.50 -12.97
CA SER A 25 -2.82 -5.34 -13.82
C SER A 25 -4.00 -4.38 -13.60
N LYS A 26 -3.84 -3.16 -14.07
CA LYS A 26 -4.91 -2.19 -13.98
C LYS A 26 -6.15 -2.68 -14.70
N LYS A 27 -5.96 -3.32 -15.84
CA LYS A 27 -7.08 -3.82 -16.61
C LYS A 27 -7.82 -4.92 -15.84
N GLU A 28 -7.06 -5.82 -15.20
CA GLU A 28 -7.68 -6.88 -14.43
C GLU A 28 -8.53 -6.33 -13.31
N VAL A 29 -8.02 -5.32 -12.62
CA VAL A 29 -8.77 -4.74 -11.50
C VAL A 29 -10.00 -4.00 -12.03
N ALA A 30 -9.85 -3.26 -13.11
CA ALA A 30 -10.98 -2.54 -13.69
C ALA A 30 -12.09 -3.53 -14.09
N ASP A 31 -11.70 -4.63 -14.73
CA ASP A 31 -12.67 -5.65 -15.12
C ASP A 31 -13.31 -6.27 -13.88
N GLY A 32 -12.50 -6.50 -12.86
CA GLY A 32 -13.00 -7.15 -11.65
C GLY A 32 -14.03 -6.33 -10.91
N ILE A 33 -13.93 -5.02 -10.96
CA ILE A 33 -14.90 -4.17 -10.30
C ILE A 33 -15.90 -3.57 -11.25
N GLY A 34 -15.83 -3.94 -12.52
CA GLY A 34 -16.87 -3.58 -13.48
C GLY A 34 -16.83 -2.15 -13.97
N ILE A 35 -15.65 -1.60 -14.15
CA ILE A 35 -15.54 -0.25 -14.69
C ILE A 35 -14.67 -0.25 -15.94
N PRO A 36 -14.84 0.78 -16.80
CA PRO A 36 -13.99 0.86 -17.99
C PRO A 36 -12.54 1.11 -17.62
N PRO A 37 -11.59 0.58 -18.39
CA PRO A 37 -10.18 0.85 -18.13
C PRO A 37 -9.84 2.33 -18.13
N THR A 38 -10.53 3.13 -18.94
CA THR A 38 -10.27 4.56 -18.98
C THR A 38 -10.65 5.23 -17.67
N THR A 39 -11.72 4.76 -17.03
CA THR A 39 -12.10 5.28 -15.73
C THR A 39 -11.05 4.94 -14.69
N PHE A 40 -10.58 3.71 -14.70
CA PHE A 40 -9.55 3.30 -13.77
C PHE A 40 -8.27 4.10 -13.99
N SER A 41 -7.94 4.35 -15.23
CA SER A 41 -6.77 5.14 -15.56
C SER A 41 -6.88 6.55 -14.99
N SER A 42 -8.07 7.15 -15.08
CA SER A 42 -8.28 8.46 -14.49
C SER A 42 -8.06 8.46 -12.99
N TRP A 43 -8.50 7.40 -12.32
CA TRP A 43 -8.25 7.27 -10.88
C TRP A 43 -6.76 7.16 -10.61
N SER A 44 -6.06 6.34 -11.39
CA SER A 44 -4.62 6.13 -11.17
C SER A 44 -3.83 7.41 -11.39
N ASN A 45 -4.29 8.26 -12.28
CA ASN A 45 -3.61 9.52 -12.56
C ASN A 45 -4.00 10.64 -11.62
N GLY A 46 -5.01 10.42 -10.80
CA GLY A 46 -5.46 11.45 -9.89
C GLY A 46 -6.34 12.49 -10.53
N LYS A 47 -6.82 12.21 -11.75
CA LYS A 47 -7.71 13.17 -12.43
C LYS A 47 -9.10 13.14 -11.82
N HIS A 48 -9.56 11.98 -11.44
CA HIS A 48 -10.87 11.81 -10.83
C HIS A 48 -10.77 10.84 -9.69
N LEU A 49 -11.66 10.96 -8.74
CA LEU A 49 -11.72 10.04 -7.62
C LEU A 49 -13.02 9.25 -7.71
N PRO A 50 -13.03 8.01 -7.28
CA PRO A 50 -14.28 7.23 -7.30
C PRO A 50 -15.24 7.71 -6.25
N ASP A 51 -16.54 7.46 -6.46
CA ASP A 51 -17.50 7.72 -5.41
C ASP A 51 -17.37 6.62 -4.36
N MET A 52 -18.11 6.73 -3.28
CA MET A 52 -17.95 5.81 -2.15
C MET A 52 -18.27 4.37 -2.52
N ASP A 53 -19.29 4.16 -3.33
CA ASP A 53 -19.64 2.79 -3.69
C ASP A 53 -18.52 2.14 -4.48
N ARG A 54 -17.98 2.85 -5.44
CA ARG A 54 -16.89 2.30 -6.24
C ARG A 54 -15.61 2.16 -5.44
N LEU A 55 -15.38 3.09 -4.53
CA LEU A 55 -14.22 3.01 -3.67
C LEU A 55 -14.29 1.77 -2.79
N GLN A 56 -15.47 1.48 -2.24
CA GLN A 56 -15.63 0.29 -1.43
C GLN A 56 -15.40 -0.97 -2.25
N ASN A 57 -15.92 -1.00 -3.47
CA ASN A 57 -15.70 -2.16 -4.34
C ASN A 57 -14.23 -2.34 -4.63
N LEU A 58 -13.54 -1.24 -4.92
CA LEU A 58 -12.12 -1.29 -5.22
C LEU A 58 -11.34 -1.79 -4.01
N ALA A 59 -11.62 -1.23 -2.85
CA ALA A 59 -10.91 -1.60 -1.63
C ALA A 59 -11.13 -3.08 -1.31
N THR A 60 -12.37 -3.52 -1.42
CA THR A 60 -12.70 -4.92 -1.16
C THR A 60 -11.97 -5.83 -2.13
N TYR A 61 -11.98 -5.47 -3.40
CA TYR A 61 -11.34 -6.29 -4.42
C TYR A 61 -9.83 -6.40 -4.17
N LEU A 62 -9.22 -5.31 -3.73
CA LEU A 62 -7.78 -5.31 -3.47
C LEU A 62 -7.42 -5.81 -2.08
N GLY A 63 -8.42 -6.03 -1.25
CA GLY A 63 -8.17 -6.49 0.12
C GLY A 63 -7.60 -5.42 1.02
N ALA A 64 -7.96 -4.16 0.77
CA ALA A 64 -7.43 -3.04 1.52
C ALA A 64 -8.52 -2.36 2.34
N PRO A 65 -8.16 -1.77 3.48
CA PRO A 65 -9.14 -0.99 4.23
C PRO A 65 -9.46 0.29 3.47
N VAL A 66 -10.73 0.66 3.42
CA VAL A 66 -11.15 1.87 2.72
C VAL A 66 -10.44 3.09 3.29
N SER A 67 -10.23 3.09 4.60
CA SER A 67 -9.60 4.24 5.26
C SER A 67 -8.22 4.55 4.71
N GLU A 68 -7.50 3.55 4.21
CA GLU A 68 -6.17 3.79 3.67
C GLU A 68 -6.20 4.67 2.43
N PHE A 69 -7.31 4.69 1.73
CA PHE A 69 -7.41 5.53 0.56
C PHE A 69 -7.63 7.00 0.91
N PHE A 70 -8.03 7.26 2.14
CA PHE A 70 -8.18 8.63 2.58
C PHE A 70 -6.95 9.09 3.34
N ASP A 71 -6.29 8.19 4.03
CA ASP A 71 -5.16 8.55 4.85
C ASP A 71 -4.14 7.44 4.76
N PHE A 72 -3.41 7.44 3.67
CA PHE A 72 -2.45 6.37 3.41
C PHE A 72 -1.25 6.52 4.33
N THR A 73 -1.07 5.56 5.21
CA THR A 73 0.00 5.62 6.21
C THR A 73 0.98 4.47 6.12
N ALA A 74 0.80 3.58 5.16
CA ALA A 74 1.66 2.41 5.09
C ALA A 74 3.14 2.76 5.03
N ASN A 75 3.46 3.84 4.33
CA ASN A 75 4.84 4.25 4.22
C ASN A 75 5.17 5.41 5.11
N THR A 76 4.19 5.95 5.76
CA THR A 76 4.33 7.14 6.54
C THR A 76 4.92 8.23 5.69
N SER A 77 4.98 9.38 6.18
CA SER A 77 5.44 10.51 5.41
C SER A 77 6.94 10.59 5.33
N THR A 78 7.62 9.98 6.27
CA THR A 78 9.08 10.09 6.31
C THR A 78 9.70 8.74 6.12
N PRO A 79 10.22 8.46 4.95
CA PRO A 79 10.86 7.17 4.74
C PRO A 79 12.09 7.05 5.63
N ASP A 80 12.20 5.92 6.25
CA ASP A 80 13.33 5.65 7.11
C ASP A 80 14.45 5.11 6.24
N PRO A 81 15.59 5.79 6.15
CA PRO A 81 16.70 5.28 5.32
C PRO A 81 17.13 3.88 5.73
N LEU A 82 17.06 3.59 7.02
CA LEU A 82 17.44 2.26 7.50
C LEU A 82 16.46 1.21 6.98
N LEU A 83 15.19 1.55 6.91
CA LEU A 83 14.21 0.62 6.40
C LEU A 83 14.45 0.33 4.93
N THR A 84 14.76 1.37 4.15
CA THR A 84 15.03 1.19 2.74
C THR A 84 16.24 0.28 2.53
N GLU A 85 17.30 0.54 3.28
CA GLU A 85 18.50 -0.27 3.18
C GLU A 85 18.23 -1.70 3.60
N LEU A 86 17.48 -1.87 4.67
CA LEU A 86 17.15 -3.19 5.17
C LEU A 86 16.31 -3.97 4.16
N THR A 87 15.38 -3.28 3.50
CA THR A 87 14.55 -3.93 2.50
C THR A 87 15.39 -4.42 1.33
N ASP A 88 16.35 -3.61 0.90
CA ASP A 88 17.22 -4.01 -0.20
C ASP A 88 18.04 -5.23 0.19
N ILE A 89 18.62 -5.20 1.37
CA ILE A 89 19.41 -6.33 1.86
C ILE A 89 18.54 -7.57 1.98
N PHE A 90 17.37 -7.40 2.55
CA PHE A 90 16.47 -8.50 2.78
C PHE A 90 16.10 -9.21 1.48
N SER A 91 15.88 -8.43 0.42
CA SER A 91 15.47 -9.03 -0.85
C SER A 91 16.58 -9.84 -1.49
N GLU A 92 17.83 -9.62 -1.07
CA GLU A 92 18.95 -10.37 -1.61
C GLU A 92 19.24 -11.65 -0.82
N LEU A 93 18.57 -11.83 0.30
CA LEU A 93 18.86 -12.97 1.16
C LEU A 93 18.13 -14.22 0.70
N SER A 94 18.69 -15.37 1.10
CA SER A 94 17.99 -16.62 0.86
C SER A 94 16.82 -16.72 1.82
N THR A 95 15.95 -17.69 1.58
CA THR A 95 14.79 -17.89 2.45
C THR A 95 15.22 -18.17 3.88
N GLU A 96 16.25 -18.98 4.05
CA GLU A 96 16.71 -19.30 5.40
C GLU A 96 17.23 -18.06 6.11
N ASP A 97 17.95 -17.22 5.39
CA ASP A 97 18.48 -16.00 5.98
C ASP A 97 17.37 -15.03 6.30
N LYS A 98 16.34 -14.97 5.46
CA LYS A 98 15.21 -14.10 5.74
C LYS A 98 14.50 -14.50 7.02
N LEU A 99 14.37 -15.80 7.24
CA LEU A 99 13.76 -16.28 8.48
C LEU A 99 14.61 -15.93 9.69
N LEU A 100 15.91 -16.00 9.54
CA LEU A 100 16.81 -15.63 10.62
C LEU A 100 16.67 -14.15 10.98
N VAL A 101 16.61 -13.28 9.98
CA VAL A 101 16.43 -11.87 10.22
C VAL A 101 15.11 -11.62 10.94
N ARG A 102 14.06 -12.32 10.51
CA ARG A 102 12.77 -12.16 11.15
C ARG A 102 12.83 -12.58 12.60
N ASP A 103 13.51 -13.68 12.91
CA ASP A 103 13.63 -14.16 14.27
C ASP A 103 14.34 -13.14 15.16
N VAL A 104 15.43 -12.58 14.65
CA VAL A 104 16.16 -11.58 15.42
C VAL A 104 15.29 -10.35 15.65
N ALA A 105 14.60 -9.90 14.62
CA ALA A 105 13.74 -8.73 14.75
C ALA A 105 12.62 -8.98 15.76
N LEU A 106 12.02 -10.16 15.72
CA LEU A 106 10.98 -10.49 16.67
C LEU A 106 11.51 -10.53 18.10
N ARG A 107 12.70 -11.03 18.26
CA ARG A 107 13.29 -11.10 19.58
C ARG A 107 13.52 -9.71 20.15
N ILE A 108 14.03 -8.82 19.34
CA ILE A 108 14.24 -7.44 19.77
C ILE A 108 12.91 -6.77 20.10
N TYR A 109 11.93 -6.97 19.24
CA TYR A 109 10.61 -6.41 19.46
C TYR A 109 10.03 -6.91 20.79
N THR A 110 10.13 -8.20 21.03
CA THR A 110 9.61 -8.78 22.25
C THR A 110 10.30 -8.20 23.48
N LEU A 111 11.62 -8.05 23.41
CA LEU A 111 12.34 -7.50 24.55
C LEU A 111 11.89 -6.08 24.85
N GLN A 112 11.60 -5.30 23.83
CA GLN A 112 11.19 -3.92 24.06
C GLN A 112 9.78 -3.82 24.59
N HIS A 113 8.95 -4.82 24.35
CA HIS A 113 7.55 -4.73 24.73
C HIS A 113 7.15 -5.62 25.89
N THR A 114 8.12 -6.24 26.51
CA THR A 114 7.76 -7.06 27.66
C THR A 114 8.14 -6.43 28.94
N GLU A 115 8.59 -5.21 28.98
CA GLU A 115 8.95 -4.70 30.12
C GLU A 115 7.95 -4.30 30.88
N GLU A 116 7.36 -4.24 31.32
CA GLU A 116 6.46 -4.01 32.12
C GLU A 116 6.13 -4.42 32.71
#